data_0287cc7d697dbb9c538b973aa55b4af1
#
_entry.id   0287cc7d697dbb9c538b973aa55b4af1
#
_cell.length_a   1.000
_cell.length_b   1.000
_cell.length_c   1.000
_cell.angle_alpha   90.00
_cell.angle_beta   90.00
_cell.angle_gamma   90.00
#
_symmetry.space_group_name_H-M   'P 1'
#
loop_
_entity.id
_entity.type
_entity.pdbx_description
1 polymer ?
#
loop_
_entity_poly.entity_id
_entity_poly.type
_entity_poly.pdbx_seq_one_letter_code
_entity_poly.pdbx_strand_id
1 'polypeptide(L)'
;MVYLMVEQQFAKYPWCQRTIRGIFEEVRKRRIHVQEVSELLGGAEERSCVLLVGASEEWINQTARGAGSLGLHPIVLSNRETNSSGLSVSSVKMDIHSSMELAVDYLRTLGRERLALFGVNPSASSDLWRARRFGELTGREGDVFFLGSSVNEIF
;
A
#
# COMPACT_ATOMS: atom_id res chain seq x y z
N MET A 1 6.52 -14.54 -18.24
CA MET A 1 7.44 -13.62 -17.53
C MET A 1 6.64 -12.73 -16.57
N VAL A 2 7.18 -12.37 -15.43
CA VAL A 2 6.61 -11.37 -14.52
C VAL A 2 7.61 -10.24 -14.36
N TYR A 3 7.17 -9.00 -14.58
CA TYR A 3 7.98 -7.81 -14.34
C TYR A 3 7.60 -7.20 -12.99
N LEU A 4 8.55 -6.62 -12.29
CA LEU A 4 8.34 -5.88 -11.05
C LEU A 4 8.80 -4.44 -11.25
N MET A 5 7.89 -3.50 -11.05
CA MET A 5 8.20 -2.07 -11.01
C MET A 5 7.91 -1.51 -9.63
N VAL A 6 8.86 -0.76 -9.11
CA VAL A 6 8.77 -0.16 -7.79
C VAL A 6 8.85 1.36 -7.94
N GLU A 7 7.92 2.06 -7.31
CA GLU A 7 7.96 3.51 -7.25
C GLU A 7 9.15 3.97 -6.40
N GLN A 8 10.14 4.60 -7.02
CA GLN A 8 11.46 4.86 -6.44
C GLN A 8 11.41 5.66 -5.14
N GLN A 9 10.52 6.64 -5.03
CA GLN A 9 10.38 7.44 -3.81
C GLN A 9 9.98 6.61 -2.59
N PHE A 10 9.33 5.47 -2.77
CA PHE A 10 8.92 4.56 -1.69
C PHE A 10 9.82 3.35 -1.52
N ALA A 11 10.77 3.11 -2.42
CA ALA A 11 11.61 1.92 -2.43
C ALA A 11 12.34 1.66 -1.10
N LYS A 12 12.68 2.72 -0.34
CA LYS A 12 13.36 2.62 0.96
C LYS A 12 12.41 2.46 2.16
N TYR A 13 11.12 2.59 1.97
CA TYR A 13 10.16 2.47 3.07
C TYR A 13 10.00 1.02 3.53
N PRO A 14 9.88 0.77 4.84
CA PRO A 14 9.80 -0.60 5.39
C PRO A 14 8.66 -1.45 4.81
N TRP A 15 7.51 -0.84 4.53
CA TRP A 15 6.39 -1.56 3.92
C TRP A 15 6.71 -2.01 2.49
N CYS A 16 7.34 -1.14 1.70
CA CYS A 16 7.73 -1.44 0.33
C CYS A 16 8.77 -2.57 0.29
N GLN A 17 9.81 -2.46 1.12
CA GLN A 17 10.84 -3.49 1.26
C GLN A 17 10.26 -4.86 1.68
N ARG A 18 9.30 -4.88 2.61
CA ARG A 18 8.62 -6.11 3.01
C ARG A 18 7.79 -6.70 1.88
N THR A 19 7.07 -5.86 1.14
CA THR A 19 6.28 -6.30 -0.03
C THR A 19 7.18 -6.91 -1.09
N ILE A 20 8.27 -6.23 -1.46
CA ILE A 20 9.25 -6.72 -2.45
C ILE A 20 9.84 -8.06 -2.01
N ARG A 21 10.29 -8.16 -0.75
CA ARG A 21 10.82 -9.41 -0.20
C ARG A 21 9.80 -10.54 -0.28
N GLY A 22 8.55 -10.31 0.12
CA GLY A 22 7.48 -11.29 0.05
C GLY A 22 7.22 -11.77 -1.39
N ILE A 23 7.26 -10.85 -2.37
CA ILE A 23 7.15 -11.20 -3.79
C ILE A 23 8.28 -12.17 -4.18
N PHE A 24 9.54 -11.80 -3.93
CA PHE A 24 10.67 -12.64 -4.30
C PHE A 24 10.70 -14.00 -3.59
N GLU A 25 10.29 -14.07 -2.33
CA GLU A 25 10.14 -15.33 -1.60
C GLU A 25 9.09 -16.23 -2.23
N GLU A 26 7.93 -15.68 -2.58
CA GLU A 26 6.82 -16.46 -3.12
C GLU A 26 7.07 -16.92 -4.55
N VAL A 27 7.61 -16.05 -5.42
CA VAL A 27 7.94 -16.43 -6.80
C VAL A 27 9.06 -17.47 -6.86
N ARG A 28 10.03 -17.42 -5.92
CA ARG A 28 11.09 -18.44 -5.79
C ARG A 28 10.49 -19.81 -5.46
N LYS A 29 9.55 -19.88 -4.50
CA LYS A 29 8.86 -21.13 -4.14
C LYS A 29 8.11 -21.73 -5.35
N ARG A 30 7.51 -20.87 -6.16
CA ARG A 30 6.72 -21.27 -7.34
C ARG A 30 7.54 -21.42 -8.62
N ARG A 31 8.85 -21.18 -8.56
CA ARG A 31 9.76 -21.21 -9.72
C ARG A 31 9.32 -20.24 -10.84
N ILE A 32 8.74 -19.10 -10.47
CA ILE A 32 8.35 -18.06 -11.42
C ILE A 32 9.54 -17.11 -11.59
N HIS A 33 9.85 -16.78 -12.86
CA HIS A 33 10.88 -15.79 -13.15
C HIS A 33 10.31 -14.39 -13.03
N VAL A 34 10.94 -13.56 -12.16
CA VAL A 34 10.62 -12.14 -11.98
C VAL A 34 11.83 -11.30 -12.34
N GLN A 35 11.60 -10.27 -13.12
CA GLN A 35 12.60 -9.26 -13.48
C GLN A 35 12.18 -7.91 -12.93
N GLU A 36 13.01 -7.33 -12.07
CA GLU A 36 12.84 -5.94 -11.65
C GLU A 36 13.26 -5.01 -12.78
N VAL A 37 12.42 -4.04 -13.11
CA VAL A 37 12.64 -3.08 -14.19
C VAL A 37 12.32 -1.67 -13.72
N SER A 38 13.09 -0.69 -14.18
CA SER A 38 12.84 0.74 -13.91
C SER A 38 11.91 1.36 -14.94
N GLU A 39 11.86 0.79 -16.14
CA GLU A 39 11.03 1.26 -17.25
C GLU A 39 10.45 0.08 -18.00
N LEU A 40 9.24 0.25 -18.55
CA LEU A 40 8.63 -0.70 -19.45
C LEU A 40 9.11 -0.42 -20.87
N LEU A 41 9.98 -1.27 -21.37
CA LEU A 41 10.49 -1.17 -22.74
C LEU A 41 9.63 -2.01 -23.69
N GLY A 42 9.47 -1.53 -24.91
CA GLY A 42 8.86 -2.32 -25.99
C GLY A 42 9.65 -3.61 -26.24
N GLY A 43 8.92 -4.73 -26.43
CA GLY A 43 9.52 -6.07 -26.60
C GLY A 43 9.31 -7.00 -25.40
N ALA A 44 8.59 -6.55 -24.35
CA ALA A 44 8.10 -7.45 -23.32
C ALA A 44 7.21 -8.53 -23.97
N GLU A 45 7.31 -9.77 -23.49
CA GLU A 45 6.46 -10.86 -23.97
C GLU A 45 4.98 -10.49 -23.77
N GLU A 46 4.21 -10.53 -24.85
CA GLU A 46 2.76 -10.32 -24.80
C GLU A 46 2.11 -11.20 -23.71
N ARG A 47 1.14 -10.65 -23.01
CA ARG A 47 0.43 -11.28 -21.88
C ARG A 47 1.27 -11.50 -20.62
N SER A 48 2.47 -10.96 -20.52
CA SER A 48 3.19 -10.94 -19.26
C SER A 48 2.49 -10.05 -18.24
N CYS A 49 2.66 -10.36 -16.95
CA CYS A 49 2.16 -9.52 -15.87
C CYS A 49 3.24 -8.52 -15.45
N VAL A 50 2.82 -7.33 -15.04
CA VAL A 50 3.69 -6.39 -14.34
C VAL A 50 3.12 -6.08 -12.96
N LEU A 51 3.90 -6.36 -11.92
CA LEU A 51 3.58 -6.03 -10.54
C LEU A 51 4.03 -4.60 -10.28
N LEU A 52 3.10 -3.73 -9.87
CA LEU A 52 3.36 -2.33 -9.57
C LEU A 52 3.32 -2.14 -8.05
N VAL A 53 4.45 -1.82 -7.44
CA VAL A 53 4.57 -1.55 -6.00
C VAL A 53 4.79 -0.07 -5.80
N GLY A 54 3.78 0.64 -5.34
CA GLY A 54 3.80 2.09 -5.16
C GLY A 54 2.64 2.60 -4.33
N ALA A 55 2.63 3.92 -4.07
CA ALA A 55 1.59 4.58 -3.29
C ALA A 55 1.08 5.88 -3.91
N SER A 56 1.72 6.44 -4.94
CA SER A 56 1.22 7.62 -5.63
C SER A 56 0.19 7.22 -6.68
N GLU A 57 -0.99 7.83 -6.61
CA GLU A 57 -2.06 7.57 -7.57
C GLU A 57 -1.63 7.92 -9.00
N GLU A 58 -0.94 9.04 -9.17
CA GLU A 58 -0.45 9.49 -10.47
C GLU A 58 0.52 8.48 -11.08
N TRP A 59 1.55 8.05 -10.31
CA TRP A 59 2.53 7.07 -10.77
C TRP A 59 1.87 5.73 -11.12
N ILE A 60 0.97 5.24 -10.27
CA ILE A 60 0.24 3.98 -10.50
C ILE A 60 -0.56 4.06 -11.79
N ASN A 61 -1.34 5.13 -11.98
CA ASN A 61 -2.19 5.29 -13.15
C ASN A 61 -1.37 5.44 -14.43
N GLN A 62 -0.30 6.22 -14.41
CA GLN A 62 0.57 6.41 -15.57
C GLN A 62 1.26 5.09 -15.95
N THR A 63 1.83 4.39 -14.97
CA THR A 63 2.55 3.12 -15.22
C THR A 63 1.61 2.01 -15.65
N ALA A 64 0.42 1.91 -15.06
CA ALA A 64 -0.59 0.93 -15.45
C ALA A 64 -1.10 1.16 -16.88
N ARG A 65 -1.30 2.42 -17.30
CA ARG A 65 -1.65 2.76 -18.69
C ARG A 65 -0.53 2.38 -19.64
N GLY A 66 0.71 2.73 -19.30
CA GLY A 66 1.89 2.35 -20.10
C GLY A 66 2.02 0.83 -20.25
N ALA A 67 1.82 0.07 -19.18
CA ALA A 67 1.79 -1.38 -19.23
C ALA A 67 0.69 -1.92 -20.16
N GLY A 68 -0.53 -1.40 -20.01
CA GLY A 68 -1.65 -1.79 -20.85
C GLY A 68 -1.43 -1.49 -22.33
N SER A 69 -0.83 -0.36 -22.69
CA SER A 69 -0.49 -0.01 -24.07
C SER A 69 0.55 -0.93 -24.71
N LEU A 70 1.36 -1.60 -23.89
CA LEU A 70 2.32 -2.62 -24.32
C LEU A 70 1.77 -4.05 -24.28
N GLY A 71 0.46 -4.22 -24.06
CA GLY A 71 -0.17 -5.54 -23.97
C GLY A 71 0.14 -6.31 -22.69
N LEU A 72 0.71 -5.65 -21.69
CA LEU A 72 1.00 -6.25 -20.38
C LEU A 72 -0.21 -6.15 -19.45
N HIS A 73 -0.31 -7.08 -18.51
CA HIS A 73 -1.36 -7.08 -17.49
C HIS A 73 -0.85 -6.44 -16.18
N PRO A 74 -1.25 -5.21 -15.85
CA PRO A 74 -0.82 -4.56 -14.62
C PRO A 74 -1.57 -5.11 -13.40
N ILE A 75 -0.81 -5.43 -12.35
CA ILE A 75 -1.31 -5.82 -11.03
C ILE A 75 -0.74 -4.86 -10.00
N VAL A 76 -1.60 -4.05 -9.41
CA VAL A 76 -1.21 -3.03 -8.44
C VAL A 76 -1.19 -3.61 -7.04
N LEU A 77 -0.05 -3.45 -6.36
CA LEU A 77 0.14 -3.78 -4.96
C LEU A 77 0.28 -2.46 -4.18
N SER A 78 -0.81 -2.01 -3.59
CA SER A 78 -0.88 -0.70 -2.94
C SER A 78 -1.65 -0.76 -1.64
N ASN A 79 -1.30 0.15 -0.71
CA ASN A 79 -2.06 0.39 0.51
C ASN A 79 -3.25 1.33 0.30
N ARG A 80 -3.47 1.80 -0.93
CA ARG A 80 -4.52 2.76 -1.28
C ARG A 80 -5.61 2.11 -2.09
N GLU A 81 -6.80 2.70 -2.02
CA GLU A 81 -7.79 2.51 -3.04
C GLU A 81 -7.32 3.22 -4.31
N THR A 82 -7.03 2.45 -5.33
CA THR A 82 -6.72 2.98 -6.64
C THR A 82 -8.04 3.17 -7.39
N ASN A 83 -8.45 4.42 -7.56
CA ASN A 83 -9.51 4.77 -8.49
C ASN A 83 -8.95 4.66 -9.92
N SER A 84 -8.82 3.44 -10.38
CA SER A 84 -8.44 3.16 -11.77
C SER A 84 -9.65 3.34 -12.71
N SER A 85 -10.32 4.50 -12.61
CA SER A 85 -11.46 4.81 -13.48
C SER A 85 -11.06 4.68 -14.96
N GLY A 86 -11.60 3.65 -15.61
CA GLY A 86 -11.35 3.37 -17.02
C GLY A 86 -10.16 2.49 -17.36
N LEU A 87 -9.44 1.94 -16.38
CA LEU A 87 -8.35 0.98 -16.60
C LEU A 87 -8.76 -0.41 -16.12
N SER A 88 -8.56 -1.43 -16.97
CA SER A 88 -8.66 -2.84 -16.56
C SER A 88 -7.39 -3.23 -15.79
N VAL A 89 -7.40 -2.99 -14.47
CA VAL A 89 -6.26 -3.24 -13.58
C VAL A 89 -6.66 -4.19 -12.48
N SER A 90 -5.89 -5.25 -12.28
CA SER A 90 -6.01 -6.08 -11.08
C SER A 90 -5.30 -5.40 -9.91
N SER A 91 -5.86 -5.49 -8.71
CA SER A 91 -5.22 -4.92 -7.52
C SER A 91 -5.26 -5.88 -6.34
N VAL A 92 -4.18 -5.86 -5.57
CA VAL A 92 -4.11 -6.48 -4.24
C VAL A 92 -3.96 -5.36 -3.23
N LYS A 93 -4.93 -5.23 -2.35
CA LYS A 93 -4.97 -4.17 -1.34
C LYS A 93 -4.80 -4.75 0.04
N MET A 94 -4.14 -4.00 0.92
CA MET A 94 -4.19 -4.28 2.34
C MET A 94 -5.55 -3.83 2.88
N ASP A 95 -6.27 -4.71 3.53
CA ASP A 95 -7.52 -4.38 4.20
C ASP A 95 -7.26 -3.58 5.49
N ILE A 96 -7.13 -2.27 5.31
CA ILE A 96 -6.87 -1.33 6.40
C ILE A 96 -8.12 -1.20 7.29
N HIS A 97 -9.33 -1.38 6.72
CA HIS A 97 -10.59 -1.27 7.46
C HIS A 97 -10.68 -2.35 8.52
N SER A 98 -10.65 -3.60 8.11
CA SER A 98 -10.71 -4.74 9.02
C SER A 98 -9.54 -4.74 10.00
N SER A 99 -8.35 -4.31 9.60
CA SER A 99 -7.20 -4.27 10.50
C SER A 99 -7.37 -3.28 11.66
N MET A 100 -8.00 -2.11 11.42
CA MET A 100 -8.28 -1.14 12.48
C MET A 100 -9.38 -1.65 13.42
N GLU A 101 -10.44 -2.23 12.88
CA GLU A 101 -11.52 -2.84 13.66
C GLU A 101 -10.97 -3.94 14.56
N LEU A 102 -10.24 -4.89 13.99
CA LEU A 102 -9.61 -5.98 14.74
C LEU A 102 -8.70 -5.48 15.86
N ALA A 103 -7.90 -4.43 15.61
CA ALA A 103 -7.01 -3.86 16.62
C ALA A 103 -7.78 -3.23 17.77
N VAL A 104 -8.81 -2.42 17.47
CA VAL A 104 -9.65 -1.78 18.50
C VAL A 104 -10.41 -2.85 19.30
N ASP A 105 -11.04 -3.79 18.62
CA ASP A 105 -11.80 -4.87 19.28
C ASP A 105 -10.89 -5.74 20.15
N TYR A 106 -9.72 -6.11 19.65
CA TYR A 106 -8.74 -6.86 20.45
C TYR A 106 -8.35 -6.13 21.74
N LEU A 107 -8.06 -4.83 21.65
CA LEU A 107 -7.69 -4.04 22.83
C LEU A 107 -8.86 -3.95 23.83
N ARG A 108 -10.10 -3.85 23.33
CA ARG A 108 -11.31 -3.87 24.18
C ARG A 108 -11.50 -5.22 24.88
N THR A 109 -11.24 -6.35 24.19
CA THR A 109 -11.30 -7.67 24.84
C THR A 109 -10.30 -7.81 25.99
N LEU A 110 -9.21 -7.02 25.95
CA LEU A 110 -8.22 -6.93 27.03
C LEU A 110 -8.62 -5.90 28.11
N GLY A 111 -9.85 -5.38 28.09
CA GLY A 111 -10.34 -4.40 29.05
C GLY A 111 -9.74 -3.00 28.88
N ARG A 112 -9.19 -2.68 27.71
CA ARG A 112 -8.62 -1.35 27.42
C ARG A 112 -9.74 -0.43 26.91
N GLU A 113 -10.19 0.50 27.75
CA GLU A 113 -11.28 1.43 27.42
C GLU A 113 -10.75 2.74 26.83
N ARG A 114 -9.54 3.15 27.19
CA ARG A 114 -8.89 4.37 26.68
C ARG A 114 -7.83 3.99 25.67
N LEU A 115 -8.12 4.25 24.41
CA LEU A 115 -7.26 3.93 23.28
C LEU A 115 -6.74 5.22 22.65
N ALA A 116 -5.50 5.20 22.18
CA ALA A 116 -4.88 6.28 21.42
C ALA A 116 -4.18 5.75 20.18
N LEU A 117 -4.24 6.49 19.09
CA LEU A 117 -3.57 6.19 17.84
C LEU A 117 -2.37 7.11 17.66
N PHE A 118 -1.17 6.54 17.59
CA PHE A 118 0.07 7.29 17.43
C PHE A 118 0.70 7.08 16.06
N GLY A 119 1.46 8.07 15.61
CA GLY A 119 2.31 7.96 14.44
C GLY A 119 1.57 8.12 13.12
N VAL A 120 0.48 8.86 13.11
CA VAL A 120 -0.27 9.19 11.90
C VAL A 120 0.52 10.19 11.07
N ASN A 121 0.87 9.82 9.83
CA ASN A 121 1.50 10.74 8.89
C ASN A 121 0.42 11.58 8.19
N PRO A 122 0.37 12.91 8.40
CA PRO A 122 -0.65 13.77 7.81
C PRO A 122 -0.56 13.86 6.28
N SER A 123 0.59 13.50 5.70
CA SER A 123 0.79 13.48 4.25
C SER A 123 0.42 12.14 3.61
N ALA A 124 0.10 11.11 4.41
CA ALA A 124 -0.26 9.78 3.91
C ALA A 124 -1.77 9.55 4.00
N SER A 125 -2.46 9.47 2.87
CA SER A 125 -3.91 9.27 2.82
C SER A 125 -4.37 8.00 3.55
N SER A 126 -3.57 6.93 3.53
CA SER A 126 -3.84 5.69 4.27
C SER A 126 -3.83 5.91 5.79
N ASP A 127 -2.97 6.80 6.29
CA ASP A 127 -2.88 7.09 7.71
C ASP A 127 -4.00 8.04 8.16
N LEU A 128 -4.34 9.03 7.33
CA LEU A 128 -5.50 9.89 7.58
C LEU A 128 -6.80 9.07 7.61
N TRP A 129 -6.88 8.06 6.75
CA TRP A 129 -7.99 7.15 6.75
C TRP A 129 -8.06 6.32 8.05
N ARG A 130 -6.92 5.78 8.52
CA ARG A 130 -6.81 5.08 9.81
C ARG A 130 -7.23 5.96 10.98
N ALA A 131 -6.79 7.22 10.99
CA ALA A 131 -7.16 8.20 12.00
C ALA A 131 -8.67 8.42 12.06
N ARG A 132 -9.31 8.63 10.90
CA ARG A 132 -10.76 8.76 10.80
C ARG A 132 -11.47 7.51 11.33
N ARG A 133 -11.06 6.32 10.86
CA ARG A 133 -11.68 5.07 11.29
C ARG A 133 -11.51 4.80 12.78
N PHE A 134 -10.35 5.13 13.34
CA PHE A 134 -10.11 5.07 14.77
C PHE A 134 -11.07 5.99 15.55
N GLY A 135 -11.26 7.24 15.12
CA GLY A 135 -12.22 8.18 15.71
C GLY A 135 -13.65 7.64 15.68
N GLU A 136 -14.10 7.10 14.52
CA GLU A 136 -15.42 6.48 14.38
C GLU A 136 -15.63 5.30 15.35
N LEU A 137 -14.62 4.42 15.48
CA LEU A 137 -14.70 3.23 16.33
C LEU A 137 -14.65 3.56 17.82
N THR A 138 -13.89 4.58 18.21
CA THR A 138 -13.66 4.92 19.63
C THR A 138 -14.52 6.07 20.13
N GLY A 139 -15.10 6.88 19.23
CA GLY A 139 -15.78 8.14 19.56
C GLY A 139 -14.80 9.22 20.08
N ARG A 140 -13.51 9.09 19.81
CA ARG A 140 -12.44 9.91 20.36
C ARG A 140 -11.46 10.40 19.29
N GLU A 141 -11.87 11.41 18.53
CA GLU A 141 -10.98 12.02 17.51
C GLU A 141 -9.75 12.71 18.13
N GLY A 142 -9.86 13.18 19.37
CA GLY A 142 -8.77 13.86 20.09
C GLY A 142 -7.62 12.93 20.56
N ASP A 143 -7.80 11.61 20.50
CA ASP A 143 -6.77 10.64 20.91
C ASP A 143 -5.93 10.16 19.71
N VAL A 144 -5.85 10.96 18.63
CA VAL A 144 -5.01 10.72 17.43
C VAL A 144 -3.81 11.66 17.44
N PHE A 145 -2.61 11.10 17.42
CA PHE A 145 -1.34 11.84 17.47
C PHE A 145 -0.59 11.72 16.14
N PHE A 146 -0.33 12.85 15.51
CA PHE A 146 0.30 12.92 14.20
C PHE A 146 1.84 12.92 14.31
N LEU A 147 2.49 12.33 13.30
CA LEU A 147 3.94 12.45 13.13
C LEU A 147 4.28 13.91 12.77
N GLY A 148 5.25 14.49 13.45
CA GLY A 148 5.65 15.89 13.26
C GLY A 148 5.13 16.83 14.33
N SER A 149 4.19 16.39 15.18
CA SER A 149 4.03 16.98 16.49
C SER A 149 5.35 16.82 17.24
N SER A 150 5.89 17.87 17.80
CA SER A 150 7.15 17.78 18.57
C SER A 150 6.95 16.77 19.71
N VAL A 151 8.00 16.03 20.06
CA VAL A 151 7.95 15.06 21.19
C VAL A 151 7.45 15.76 22.47
N ASN A 152 7.63 17.07 22.57
CA ASN A 152 7.15 17.91 23.68
C ASN A 152 5.63 18.17 23.65
N GLU A 153 4.94 17.85 22.58
CA GLU A 153 3.46 17.95 22.48
C GLU A 153 2.76 16.62 22.79
N ILE A 154 3.54 15.55 22.94
CA ILE A 154 3.02 14.20 23.16
C ILE A 154 3.09 13.78 24.65
N PHE A 155 3.91 14.48 25.47
CA PHE A 155 4.11 14.20 26.90
C PHE A 155 3.89 15.43 27.78
#